data_f74f7f4fad24da18d40272a7c07c2091
#
_entry.id   f74f7f4fad24da18d40272a7c07c2091
#
_cell.length_a   1.000
_cell.length_b   1.000
_cell.length_c   1.000
_cell.angle_alpha   90.00
_cell.angle_beta   90.00
_cell.angle_gamma   90.00
#
_symmetry.space_group_name_H-M   'P 1'
#
loop_
_entity.id
_entity.type
_entity.pdbx_description
1 polymer ?
#
loop_
_entity_poly.entity_id
_entity_poly.type
_entity_poly.pdbx_seq_one_letter_code
_entity_poly.pdbx_strand_id
1 'polypeptide(L)'
;MKTRLVKDPREIERIQRACDIATKSFEETLPFVRSGVTEAEVASELVYRMQKNGATGPSFHTIVGSGPNGAEPHYTAGERKIERGDMIVIDFGAIYHMYCSDVTRTVVVGSASEEQRRMHGVVARAQAAALARMRPGSKAKSVDAAARDVIDRTKYKGRFIHGLGHSIGLAVHDGGALNASSDLVLRPNMVFTDEPGVYVPGFGGVRIEDDVLITKGGPRYMSTAPRELLEL
;
A
#
# COMPACT_ATOMS: atom_id res chain seq x y z
N MET A 1 17.29 17.51 2.89
CA MET A 1 16.61 16.29 2.45
C MET A 1 17.29 14.99 2.90
N LYS A 2 18.61 14.81 2.79
CA LYS A 2 19.27 13.54 3.22
C LYS A 2 19.06 13.18 4.71
N THR A 3 18.88 14.16 5.59
CA THR A 3 18.71 13.97 7.04
C THR A 3 17.38 13.27 7.38
N ARG A 4 16.32 13.49 6.61
CA ARG A 4 14.98 12.90 6.86
C ARG A 4 14.85 11.43 6.44
N LEU A 5 15.72 10.96 5.53
CA LEU A 5 15.62 9.58 5.03
C LEU A 5 16.00 8.54 6.08
N VAL A 6 16.98 8.83 6.94
CA VAL A 6 17.41 7.91 8.01
C VAL A 6 16.75 8.36 9.30
N LYS A 7 15.84 7.54 9.81
CA LYS A 7 15.02 7.82 10.98
C LYS A 7 15.78 7.48 12.27
N ASP A 8 15.57 8.27 13.30
CA ASP A 8 16.00 7.93 14.66
C ASP A 8 15.03 6.90 15.30
N PRO A 9 15.37 6.33 16.47
CA PRO A 9 14.49 5.34 17.12
C PRO A 9 13.10 5.87 17.48
N ARG A 10 12.97 7.15 17.86
CA ARG A 10 11.68 7.76 18.23
C ARG A 10 10.82 8.02 17.00
N GLU A 11 11.43 8.39 15.88
CA GLU A 11 10.74 8.53 14.59
C GLU A 11 10.19 7.18 14.11
N ILE A 12 11.01 6.11 14.21
CA ILE A 12 10.59 4.74 13.87
C ILE A 12 9.42 4.28 14.75
N GLU A 13 9.46 4.56 16.06
CA GLU A 13 8.37 4.24 16.99
C GLU A 13 7.05 4.93 16.59
N ARG A 14 7.12 6.22 16.22
CA ARG A 14 5.94 6.98 15.78
C ARG A 14 5.36 6.46 14.47
N ILE A 15 6.21 6.13 13.48
CA ILE A 15 5.77 5.50 12.24
C ILE A 15 5.14 4.13 12.53
N GLN A 16 5.77 3.31 13.39
CA GLN A 16 5.20 2.03 13.82
C GLN A 16 3.80 2.22 14.41
N ARG A 17 3.63 3.20 15.29
CA ARG A 17 2.32 3.48 15.89
C ARG A 17 1.29 3.95 14.87
N ALA A 18 1.70 4.73 13.87
CA ALA A 18 0.83 5.12 12.76
C ALA A 18 0.38 3.88 11.95
N CYS A 19 1.31 2.95 11.66
CA CYS A 19 0.99 1.67 10.98
C CYS A 19 0.02 0.80 11.81
N ASP A 20 0.23 0.73 13.14
CA ASP A 20 -0.66 -0.05 14.04
C ASP A 20 -2.08 0.52 14.05
N ILE A 21 -2.21 1.86 14.07
CA ILE A 21 -3.51 2.54 14.00
C ILE A 21 -4.18 2.26 12.66
N ALA A 22 -3.45 2.40 11.56
CA ALA A 22 -3.97 2.16 10.22
C ALA A 22 -4.44 0.71 10.06
N THR A 23 -3.61 -0.28 10.44
CA THR A 23 -3.95 -1.70 10.40
C THR A 23 -5.22 -2.01 11.19
N LYS A 24 -5.28 -1.59 12.45
CA LYS A 24 -6.45 -1.81 13.30
C LYS A 24 -7.72 -1.20 12.71
N SER A 25 -7.60 0.02 12.18
CA SER A 25 -8.74 0.73 11.58
C SER A 25 -9.25 0.06 10.31
N PHE A 26 -8.34 -0.48 9.50
CA PHE A 26 -8.71 -1.28 8.34
C PHE A 26 -9.51 -2.52 8.76
N GLU A 27 -9.00 -3.31 9.71
CA GLU A 27 -9.68 -4.51 10.21
C GLU A 27 -11.07 -4.20 10.77
N GLU A 28 -11.21 -3.09 11.52
CA GLU A 28 -12.50 -2.61 12.05
C GLU A 28 -13.45 -2.12 10.95
N THR A 29 -12.94 -1.73 9.78
CA THR A 29 -13.74 -1.25 8.64
C THR A 29 -14.23 -2.40 7.76
N LEU A 30 -13.54 -3.54 7.71
CA LEU A 30 -13.89 -4.66 6.82
C LEU A 30 -15.38 -5.07 6.88
N PRO A 31 -16.05 -5.17 8.06
CA PRO A 31 -17.47 -5.51 8.12
C PRO A 31 -18.41 -4.47 7.48
N PHE A 32 -17.93 -3.25 7.28
CA PHE A 32 -18.68 -2.18 6.63
C PHE A 32 -18.58 -2.26 5.10
N VAL A 33 -17.51 -2.87 4.57
CA VAL A 33 -17.28 -3.03 3.13
C VAL A 33 -18.20 -4.10 2.56
N ARG A 34 -19.30 -3.70 1.91
CA ARG A 34 -20.31 -4.61 1.37
C ARG A 34 -21.04 -4.01 0.18
N SER A 35 -21.75 -4.84 -0.57
CA SER A 35 -22.61 -4.40 -1.67
C SER A 35 -23.64 -3.34 -1.21
N GLY A 36 -23.80 -2.29 -2.02
CA GLY A 36 -24.72 -1.18 -1.81
C GLY A 36 -24.14 0.02 -1.07
N VAL A 37 -23.00 -0.13 -0.37
CA VAL A 37 -22.24 0.98 0.23
C VAL A 37 -21.45 1.69 -0.85
N THR A 38 -21.30 3.01 -0.78
CA THR A 38 -20.47 3.77 -1.74
C THR A 38 -18.99 3.75 -1.36
N GLU A 39 -18.12 3.99 -2.35
CA GLU A 39 -16.67 4.14 -2.13
C GLU A 39 -16.38 5.26 -1.11
N ALA A 40 -17.08 6.40 -1.23
CA ALA A 40 -16.94 7.54 -0.32
C ALA A 40 -17.36 7.21 1.12
N GLU A 41 -18.40 6.38 1.31
CA GLU A 41 -18.82 5.92 2.65
C GLU A 41 -17.75 5.02 3.29
N VAL A 42 -17.14 4.11 2.51
CA VAL A 42 -16.04 3.26 3.02
C VAL A 42 -14.82 4.11 3.39
N ALA A 43 -14.43 5.06 2.54
CA ALA A 43 -13.33 5.98 2.84
C ALA A 43 -13.59 6.79 4.12
N SER A 44 -14.81 7.29 4.29
CA SER A 44 -15.21 8.08 5.46
C SER A 44 -15.20 7.25 6.75
N GLU A 45 -15.71 6.01 6.70
CA GLU A 45 -15.68 5.08 7.84
C GLU A 45 -14.24 4.77 8.25
N LEU A 46 -13.35 4.52 7.30
CA LEU A 46 -11.95 4.22 7.57
C LEU A 46 -11.23 5.40 8.22
N VAL A 47 -11.45 6.63 7.74
CA VAL A 47 -10.92 7.85 8.35
C VAL A 47 -11.44 8.03 9.77
N TYR A 48 -12.75 7.81 9.98
CA TYR A 48 -13.35 7.86 11.32
C TYR A 48 -12.69 6.85 12.27
N ARG A 49 -12.46 5.60 11.82
CA ARG A 49 -11.80 4.57 12.62
C ARG A 49 -10.37 4.95 12.97
N MET A 50 -9.59 5.48 11.99
CA MET A 50 -8.23 5.94 12.24
C MET A 50 -8.20 7.03 13.32
N GLN A 51 -9.07 8.03 13.27
CA GLN A 51 -9.16 9.08 14.28
C GLN A 51 -9.58 8.53 15.65
N LYS A 52 -10.56 7.62 15.68
CA LYS A 52 -11.01 6.96 16.91
C LYS A 52 -9.90 6.11 17.55
N ASN A 53 -9.03 5.53 16.75
CA ASN A 53 -7.89 4.72 17.21
C ASN A 53 -6.65 5.58 17.55
N GLY A 54 -6.73 6.91 17.45
CA GLY A 54 -5.72 7.86 17.94
C GLY A 54 -4.88 8.56 16.88
N ALA A 55 -5.25 8.44 15.58
CA ALA A 55 -4.65 9.28 14.54
C ALA A 55 -5.13 10.74 14.67
N THR A 56 -4.27 11.69 14.34
CA THR A 56 -4.66 13.10 14.19
C THR A 56 -5.41 13.39 12.89
N GLY A 57 -5.31 12.48 11.92
CA GLY A 57 -5.98 12.51 10.63
C GLY A 57 -5.41 11.46 9.70
N PRO A 58 -5.91 11.36 8.46
CA PRO A 58 -5.33 10.52 7.43
C PRO A 58 -4.04 11.15 6.88
N SER A 59 -3.08 10.32 6.43
CA SER A 59 -1.82 10.76 5.82
C SER A 59 -2.03 11.43 4.46
N PHE A 60 -3.10 11.04 3.78
CA PHE A 60 -3.52 11.51 2.45
C PHE A 60 -5.01 11.22 2.28
N HIS A 61 -5.59 11.64 1.15
CA HIS A 61 -6.96 11.30 0.81
C HIS A 61 -7.09 9.79 0.61
N THR A 62 -7.87 9.13 1.50
CA THR A 62 -8.12 7.68 1.44
C THR A 62 -8.68 7.30 0.08
N ILE A 63 -8.02 6.36 -0.59
CA ILE A 63 -8.46 5.83 -1.88
C ILE A 63 -9.31 4.60 -1.62
N VAL A 64 -10.49 4.56 -2.25
CA VAL A 64 -11.35 3.38 -2.34
C VAL A 64 -11.83 3.28 -3.78
N GLY A 65 -11.19 2.42 -4.57
CA GLY A 65 -11.54 2.21 -5.97
C GLY A 65 -12.14 0.82 -6.16
N SER A 66 -13.44 0.74 -6.45
CA SER A 66 -14.18 -0.51 -6.60
C SER A 66 -14.40 -0.88 -8.07
N GLY A 67 -14.31 -2.18 -8.39
CA GLY A 67 -14.47 -2.68 -9.76
C GLY A 67 -13.58 -1.93 -10.74
N PRO A 68 -14.11 -1.37 -11.86
CA PRO A 68 -13.32 -0.65 -12.86
C PRO A 68 -12.51 0.54 -12.32
N ASN A 69 -12.99 1.22 -11.26
CA ASN A 69 -12.33 2.38 -10.64
C ASN A 69 -11.00 1.98 -9.97
N GLY A 70 -10.86 0.73 -9.51
CA GLY A 70 -9.60 0.21 -8.97
C GLY A 70 -8.45 0.16 -9.98
N ALA A 71 -8.73 0.37 -11.28
CA ALA A 71 -7.70 0.47 -12.31
C ALA A 71 -6.99 1.83 -12.36
N GLU A 72 -7.44 2.81 -11.57
CA GLU A 72 -6.84 4.13 -11.44
C GLU A 72 -6.06 4.22 -10.11
N PRO A 73 -4.70 4.27 -10.13
CA PRO A 73 -3.90 4.22 -8.91
C PRO A 73 -4.18 5.33 -7.89
N HIS A 74 -4.52 6.53 -8.39
CA HIS A 74 -4.79 7.72 -7.56
C HIS A 74 -6.27 8.12 -7.61
N TYR A 75 -7.16 7.12 -7.61
CA TYR A 75 -8.59 7.34 -7.69
C TYR A 75 -9.11 8.09 -6.46
N THR A 76 -10.06 8.99 -6.69
CA THR A 76 -10.79 9.65 -5.60
C THR A 76 -12.11 8.91 -5.34
N ALA A 77 -12.29 8.40 -4.13
CA ALA A 77 -13.49 7.67 -3.72
C ALA A 77 -14.76 8.51 -3.98
N GLY A 78 -15.71 7.92 -4.71
CA GLY A 78 -16.90 8.60 -5.21
C GLY A 78 -18.21 7.93 -4.79
N GLU A 79 -19.27 8.30 -5.49
CA GLU A 79 -20.66 7.85 -5.25
C GLU A 79 -20.95 6.46 -5.84
N ARG A 80 -19.97 5.82 -6.52
CA ARG A 80 -20.17 4.46 -7.03
C ARG A 80 -20.49 3.53 -5.88
N LYS A 81 -21.60 2.80 -6.01
CA LYS A 81 -21.97 1.73 -5.08
C LYS A 81 -21.16 0.48 -5.39
N ILE A 82 -20.59 -0.10 -4.37
CA ILE A 82 -19.90 -1.37 -4.42
C ILE A 82 -20.89 -2.46 -4.81
N GLU A 83 -20.50 -3.34 -5.71
CA GLU A 83 -21.27 -4.45 -6.20
C GLU A 83 -20.66 -5.80 -5.79
N ARG A 84 -21.47 -6.84 -5.72
CA ARG A 84 -20.97 -8.21 -5.50
C ARG A 84 -20.06 -8.63 -6.66
N GLY A 85 -18.88 -9.13 -6.35
CA GLY A 85 -17.83 -9.48 -7.33
C GLY A 85 -16.83 -8.36 -7.58
N ASP A 86 -17.07 -7.16 -7.06
CA ASP A 86 -16.08 -6.09 -7.14
C ASP A 86 -14.80 -6.44 -6.39
N MET A 87 -13.68 -6.22 -7.04
CA MET A 87 -12.36 -6.10 -6.43
C MET A 87 -12.16 -4.65 -6.05
N ILE A 88 -11.76 -4.39 -4.82
CA ILE A 88 -11.67 -3.03 -4.25
C ILE A 88 -10.24 -2.78 -3.79
N VAL A 89 -9.60 -1.77 -4.36
CA VAL A 89 -8.32 -1.23 -3.87
C VAL A 89 -8.65 -0.22 -2.78
N ILE A 90 -8.15 -0.47 -1.57
CA ILE A 90 -8.29 0.40 -0.40
C ILE A 90 -6.89 0.83 0.02
N ASP A 91 -6.59 2.12 -0.16
CA ASP A 91 -5.29 2.71 0.14
C ASP A 91 -5.47 3.82 1.19
N PHE A 92 -4.76 3.68 2.29
CA PHE A 92 -5.00 4.45 3.51
C PHE A 92 -3.75 4.58 4.37
N GLY A 93 -3.69 5.66 5.12
CA GLY A 93 -2.63 5.87 6.08
C GLY A 93 -3.06 6.81 7.22
N ALA A 94 -2.47 6.63 8.37
CA ALA A 94 -2.74 7.41 9.58
C ALA A 94 -1.58 8.37 9.90
N ILE A 95 -1.89 9.53 10.49
CA ILE A 95 -0.88 10.41 11.09
C ILE A 95 -0.89 10.22 12.60
N TYR A 96 0.27 9.87 13.17
CA TYR A 96 0.48 9.82 14.61
C TYR A 96 1.70 10.66 15.01
N HIS A 97 1.47 11.68 15.88
CA HIS A 97 2.51 12.62 16.29
C HIS A 97 3.36 13.14 15.11
N MET A 98 2.67 13.60 14.04
CA MET A 98 3.20 14.15 12.79
C MET A 98 3.84 13.12 11.84
N TYR A 99 3.91 11.84 12.18
CA TYR A 99 4.47 10.81 11.32
C TYR A 99 3.35 10.05 10.60
N CYS A 100 3.58 9.82 9.31
CA CYS A 100 2.65 9.15 8.41
C CYS A 100 2.88 7.64 8.39
N SER A 101 1.83 6.86 8.13
CA SER A 101 1.87 5.51 7.59
C SER A 101 1.21 5.46 6.21
N ASP A 102 1.46 4.38 5.47
CA ASP A 102 0.92 4.14 4.14
C ASP A 102 0.70 2.64 3.91
N VAL A 103 -0.53 2.24 3.62
CA VAL A 103 -0.91 0.83 3.49
C VAL A 103 -1.99 0.68 2.43
N THR A 104 -1.79 -0.23 1.47
CA THR A 104 -2.84 -0.63 0.54
C THR A 104 -3.20 -2.09 0.71
N ARG A 105 -4.50 -2.38 0.65
CA ARG A 105 -5.04 -3.74 0.53
C ARG A 105 -6.07 -3.81 -0.59
N THR A 106 -6.12 -4.96 -1.21
CA THR A 106 -7.17 -5.28 -2.19
C THR A 106 -8.05 -6.39 -1.63
N VAL A 107 -9.37 -6.16 -1.62
CA VAL A 107 -10.38 -7.11 -1.14
C VAL A 107 -11.40 -7.39 -2.23
N VAL A 108 -12.25 -8.43 -2.08
CA VAL A 108 -13.36 -8.73 -2.99
C VAL A 108 -14.65 -8.86 -2.20
N VAL A 109 -15.74 -8.26 -2.69
CA VAL A 109 -17.07 -8.43 -2.10
C VAL A 109 -17.74 -9.68 -2.69
N GLY A 110 -17.92 -10.72 -1.87
CA GLY A 110 -18.32 -12.05 -2.31
C GLY A 110 -17.12 -12.89 -2.73
N SER A 111 -17.33 -13.87 -3.62
CA SER A 111 -16.28 -14.78 -4.04
C SER A 111 -15.43 -14.20 -5.16
N ALA A 112 -14.12 -14.27 -5.00
CA ALA A 112 -13.18 -13.85 -6.02
C ALA A 112 -13.21 -14.78 -7.24
N SER A 113 -13.09 -14.23 -8.44
CA SER A 113 -12.89 -14.99 -9.67
C SER A 113 -11.46 -15.55 -9.74
N GLU A 114 -11.23 -16.54 -10.61
CA GLU A 114 -9.87 -17.05 -10.88
C GLU A 114 -8.92 -15.96 -11.36
N GLU A 115 -9.43 -15.03 -12.16
CA GLU A 115 -8.62 -13.92 -12.68
C GLU A 115 -8.19 -12.95 -11.57
N GLN A 116 -9.10 -12.62 -10.66
CA GLN A 116 -8.80 -11.77 -9.50
C GLN A 116 -7.75 -12.43 -8.59
N ARG A 117 -7.92 -13.73 -8.27
CA ARG A 117 -6.93 -14.49 -7.49
C ARG A 117 -5.57 -14.56 -8.19
N ARG A 118 -5.56 -14.76 -9.51
CA ARG A 118 -4.32 -14.80 -10.30
C ARG A 118 -3.60 -13.45 -10.27
N MET A 119 -4.34 -12.37 -10.49
CA MET A 119 -3.81 -11.00 -10.47
C MET A 119 -3.22 -10.65 -9.11
N HIS A 120 -3.96 -10.91 -8.04
CA HIS A 120 -3.50 -10.71 -6.66
C HIS A 120 -2.23 -11.54 -6.38
N GLY A 121 -2.22 -12.81 -6.76
CA GLY A 121 -1.06 -13.68 -6.57
C GLY A 121 0.20 -13.22 -7.32
N VAL A 122 0.04 -12.55 -8.48
CA VAL A 122 1.17 -11.93 -9.19
C VAL A 122 1.73 -10.75 -8.40
N VAL A 123 0.86 -9.86 -7.90
CA VAL A 123 1.26 -8.68 -7.11
C VAL A 123 1.90 -9.10 -5.78
N ALA A 124 1.34 -10.10 -5.10
CA ALA A 124 1.93 -10.64 -3.86
C ALA A 124 3.35 -11.19 -4.07
N ARG A 125 3.60 -11.91 -5.19
CA ARG A 125 4.94 -12.37 -5.54
C ARG A 125 5.89 -11.22 -5.89
N ALA A 126 5.38 -10.18 -6.54
CA ALA A 126 6.17 -8.99 -6.87
C ALA A 126 6.62 -8.26 -5.60
N GLN A 127 5.71 -8.07 -4.62
CA GLN A 127 6.03 -7.49 -3.32
C GLN A 127 7.08 -8.33 -2.58
N ALA A 128 6.92 -9.64 -2.52
CA ALA A 128 7.90 -10.52 -1.88
C ALA A 128 9.28 -10.46 -2.55
N ALA A 129 9.34 -10.33 -3.89
CA ALA A 129 10.59 -10.20 -4.63
C ALA A 129 11.29 -8.86 -4.34
N ALA A 130 10.52 -7.76 -4.26
CA ALA A 130 11.04 -6.45 -3.86
C ALA A 130 11.54 -6.46 -2.42
N LEU A 131 10.74 -6.94 -1.48
CA LEU A 131 11.10 -7.05 -0.07
C LEU A 131 12.45 -7.76 0.12
N ALA A 132 12.66 -8.88 -0.59
CA ALA A 132 13.91 -9.63 -0.51
C ALA A 132 15.14 -8.81 -0.93
N ARG A 133 14.95 -7.76 -1.73
CA ARG A 133 15.98 -6.81 -2.18
C ARG A 133 16.11 -5.57 -1.32
N MET A 134 15.16 -5.26 -0.44
CA MET A 134 15.16 -4.09 0.44
C MET A 134 16.18 -4.26 1.60
N ARG A 135 17.47 -4.30 1.26
CA ARG A 135 18.56 -4.53 2.22
C ARG A 135 19.55 -3.36 2.22
N PRO A 136 20.28 -3.14 3.33
CA PRO A 136 21.36 -2.17 3.33
C PRO A 136 22.34 -2.43 2.18
N GLY A 137 22.70 -1.36 1.44
CA GLY A 137 23.58 -1.44 0.28
C GLY A 137 22.87 -1.66 -1.07
N SER A 138 21.60 -2.06 -1.08
CA SER A 138 20.83 -2.19 -2.32
C SER A 138 20.54 -0.84 -2.96
N LYS A 139 20.62 -0.77 -4.29
CA LYS A 139 20.16 0.41 -5.05
C LYS A 139 18.64 0.38 -5.21
N ALA A 140 17.98 1.51 -5.00
CA ALA A 140 16.54 1.66 -5.13
C ALA A 140 16.00 1.13 -6.47
N LYS A 141 16.67 1.43 -7.59
CA LYS A 141 16.30 0.92 -8.91
C LYS A 141 16.36 -0.62 -9.02
N SER A 142 17.22 -1.29 -8.25
CA SER A 142 17.29 -2.76 -8.26
C SER A 142 16.16 -3.39 -7.44
N VAL A 143 15.61 -2.64 -6.49
CA VAL A 143 14.43 -3.05 -5.70
C VAL A 143 13.18 -2.95 -6.58
N ASP A 144 12.98 -1.81 -7.27
CA ASP A 144 11.89 -1.63 -8.25
C ASP A 144 11.94 -2.71 -9.34
N ALA A 145 13.12 -2.94 -9.93
CA ALA A 145 13.29 -3.95 -10.99
C ALA A 145 12.86 -5.35 -10.52
N ALA A 146 13.11 -5.73 -9.26
CA ALA A 146 12.74 -7.04 -8.75
C ALA A 146 11.23 -7.28 -8.76
N ALA A 147 10.42 -6.27 -8.39
CA ALA A 147 8.96 -6.36 -8.48
C ALA A 147 8.48 -6.34 -9.92
N ARG A 148 9.00 -5.40 -10.71
CA ARG A 148 8.62 -5.19 -12.12
C ARG A 148 8.87 -6.43 -12.96
N ASP A 149 10.03 -7.08 -12.79
CA ASP A 149 10.38 -8.30 -13.49
C ASP A 149 9.39 -9.45 -13.25
N VAL A 150 8.84 -9.56 -12.03
CA VAL A 150 7.82 -10.57 -11.71
C VAL A 150 6.53 -10.30 -12.49
N ILE A 151 6.08 -9.04 -12.55
CA ILE A 151 4.85 -8.66 -13.25
C ILE A 151 5.05 -8.80 -14.76
N ASP A 152 6.16 -8.32 -15.30
CA ASP A 152 6.43 -8.29 -16.75
C ASP A 152 6.65 -9.65 -17.38
N ARG A 153 6.91 -10.70 -16.57
CA ARG A 153 6.93 -12.10 -17.05
C ARG A 153 5.54 -12.74 -17.15
N THR A 154 4.48 -11.96 -16.87
CA THR A 154 3.09 -12.42 -16.93
C THR A 154 2.33 -11.71 -18.05
N LYS A 155 1.05 -12.07 -18.24
CA LYS A 155 0.16 -11.34 -19.15
C LYS A 155 -0.11 -9.89 -18.73
N TYR A 156 0.29 -9.50 -17.52
CA TYR A 156 0.15 -8.12 -17.01
C TYR A 156 1.37 -7.24 -17.30
N LYS A 157 2.26 -7.66 -18.22
CA LYS A 157 3.40 -6.84 -18.66
C LYS A 157 2.95 -5.42 -19.00
N GLY A 158 3.69 -4.44 -18.45
CA GLY A 158 3.40 -3.01 -18.63
C GLY A 158 2.18 -2.48 -17.87
N ARG A 159 1.56 -3.28 -16.99
CA ARG A 159 0.42 -2.87 -16.14
C ARG A 159 0.83 -2.36 -14.77
N PHE A 160 2.10 -2.41 -14.43
CA PHE A 160 2.69 -1.73 -13.27
C PHE A 160 3.23 -0.37 -13.71
N ILE A 161 2.43 0.68 -13.55
CA ILE A 161 2.59 1.97 -14.24
C ILE A 161 3.20 3.08 -13.38
N HIS A 162 3.59 2.78 -12.13
CA HIS A 162 4.26 3.72 -11.23
C HIS A 162 5.57 3.13 -10.68
N GLY A 163 6.30 3.87 -9.84
CA GLY A 163 7.47 3.36 -9.12
C GLY A 163 7.05 2.39 -8.01
N LEU A 164 7.97 1.58 -7.54
CA LEU A 164 7.68 0.59 -6.50
C LEU A 164 7.29 1.22 -5.16
N GLY A 165 7.72 2.46 -4.89
CA GLY A 165 7.41 3.10 -3.63
C GLY A 165 8.24 4.34 -3.33
N HIS A 166 8.06 4.87 -2.15
CA HIS A 166 8.68 6.10 -1.70
C HIS A 166 9.05 6.03 -0.21
N SER A 167 9.93 6.94 0.21
CA SER A 167 10.24 7.11 1.63
C SER A 167 9.07 7.77 2.35
N ILE A 168 8.78 7.32 3.56
CA ILE A 168 7.73 7.85 4.43
C ILE A 168 8.33 8.42 5.74
N GLY A 169 7.63 9.35 6.37
CA GLY A 169 8.05 9.97 7.62
C GLY A 169 7.15 11.12 8.05
N LEU A 170 7.68 12.36 8.15
CA LEU A 170 6.90 13.56 8.44
C LEU A 170 5.99 13.98 7.27
N ALA A 171 6.22 13.44 6.11
CA ALA A 171 5.34 13.54 4.96
C ALA A 171 5.13 12.13 4.40
N VAL A 172 4.00 11.91 3.71
CA VAL A 172 3.75 10.64 3.02
C VAL A 172 4.84 10.39 1.98
N HIS A 173 5.19 11.36 1.16
CA HIS A 173 6.37 11.31 0.27
C HIS A 173 7.53 12.09 0.92
N ASP A 174 8.46 11.39 1.58
CA ASP A 174 9.50 11.99 2.44
C ASP A 174 10.90 12.00 1.82
N GLY A 175 10.99 12.28 0.52
CA GLY A 175 12.24 12.68 -0.15
C GLY A 175 13.11 11.57 -0.74
N GLY A 176 12.64 10.32 -0.80
CA GLY A 176 13.28 9.19 -1.49
C GLY A 176 12.28 8.41 -2.31
N ALA A 177 12.74 7.74 -3.38
CA ALA A 177 11.88 6.91 -4.22
C ALA A 177 12.55 5.59 -4.58
N LEU A 178 11.74 4.53 -4.63
CA LEU A 178 12.06 3.23 -5.20
C LEU A 178 11.47 3.18 -6.61
N ASN A 179 12.26 3.53 -7.62
CA ASN A 179 11.84 3.52 -9.02
C ASN A 179 13.03 3.25 -9.96
N ALA A 180 12.74 3.04 -11.23
CA ALA A 180 13.72 2.66 -12.24
C ALA A 180 14.87 3.68 -12.43
N SER A 181 14.69 4.96 -12.07
CA SER A 181 15.68 6.02 -12.23
C SER A 181 16.47 6.34 -10.95
N SER A 182 16.11 5.76 -9.80
CA SER A 182 16.70 6.10 -8.51
C SER A 182 18.00 5.36 -8.24
N ASP A 183 19.10 6.10 -8.11
CA ASP A 183 20.40 5.57 -7.67
C ASP A 183 20.60 5.62 -6.15
N LEU A 184 19.55 5.93 -5.39
CA LEU A 184 19.57 5.93 -3.93
C LEU A 184 20.03 4.55 -3.42
N VAL A 185 20.98 4.56 -2.48
CA VAL A 185 21.43 3.34 -1.78
C VAL A 185 20.72 3.24 -0.45
N LEU A 186 20.04 2.13 -0.20
CA LEU A 186 19.32 1.86 1.04
C LEU A 186 20.29 1.71 2.20
N ARG A 187 19.93 2.28 3.34
CA ARG A 187 20.69 2.23 4.59
C ARG A 187 19.80 1.84 5.76
N PRO A 188 20.37 1.28 6.84
CA PRO A 188 19.60 1.02 8.06
C PRO A 188 18.85 2.26 8.55
N ASN A 189 17.69 2.04 9.12
CA ASN A 189 16.75 3.05 9.63
C ASN A 189 16.08 3.92 8.58
N MET A 190 16.17 3.58 7.29
CA MET A 190 15.28 4.11 6.28
C MET A 190 13.95 3.37 6.32
N VAL A 191 12.85 4.08 6.04
CA VAL A 191 11.50 3.51 5.88
C VAL A 191 11.00 3.86 4.49
N PHE A 192 10.50 2.85 3.77
CA PHE A 192 9.95 2.98 2.42
C PHE A 192 8.68 2.18 2.31
N THR A 193 7.77 2.60 1.44
CA THR A 193 6.66 1.77 0.97
C THR A 193 7.18 0.69 0.00
N ASP A 194 6.52 -0.46 -0.03
CA ASP A 194 6.69 -1.54 -0.99
C ASP A 194 5.32 -1.85 -1.57
N GLU A 195 4.98 -1.21 -2.71
CA GLU A 195 3.61 -1.08 -3.22
C GLU A 195 3.44 -1.49 -4.69
N PRO A 196 3.89 -2.68 -5.12
CA PRO A 196 3.62 -3.08 -6.49
C PRO A 196 2.12 -3.18 -6.77
N GLY A 197 1.73 -2.79 -7.98
CA GLY A 197 0.34 -2.84 -8.41
C GLY A 197 0.19 -3.28 -9.87
N VAL A 198 -0.97 -3.81 -10.20
CA VAL A 198 -1.39 -4.15 -11.56
C VAL A 198 -2.75 -3.53 -11.82
N TYR A 199 -2.87 -2.78 -12.91
CA TYR A 199 -4.06 -2.00 -13.24
C TYR A 199 -4.55 -2.32 -14.64
N VAL A 200 -5.78 -2.86 -14.76
CA VAL A 200 -6.37 -3.28 -16.02
C VAL A 200 -7.63 -2.46 -16.28
N PRO A 201 -7.59 -1.46 -17.19
CA PRO A 201 -8.74 -0.64 -17.51
C PRO A 201 -9.99 -1.46 -17.84
N GLY A 202 -11.12 -1.06 -17.23
CA GLY A 202 -12.40 -1.74 -17.38
C GLY A 202 -12.57 -3.02 -16.55
N PHE A 203 -11.49 -3.52 -15.94
CA PHE A 203 -11.54 -4.70 -15.06
C PHE A 203 -11.33 -4.34 -13.58
N GLY A 204 -10.30 -3.56 -13.28
CA GLY A 204 -9.94 -3.18 -11.92
C GLY A 204 -8.44 -3.20 -11.67
N GLY A 205 -8.05 -3.07 -10.41
CA GLY A 205 -6.66 -3.04 -9.98
C GLY A 205 -6.40 -3.91 -8.76
N VAL A 206 -5.14 -4.26 -8.57
CA VAL A 206 -4.60 -4.84 -7.34
C VAL A 206 -3.38 -4.04 -6.95
N ARG A 207 -3.32 -3.56 -5.71
CA ARG A 207 -2.11 -3.09 -5.04
C ARG A 207 -2.02 -3.74 -3.66
N ILE A 208 -0.82 -4.18 -3.29
CA ILE A 208 -0.49 -4.65 -1.95
C ILE A 208 0.68 -3.81 -1.49
N GLU A 209 0.51 -3.10 -0.40
CA GLU A 209 1.49 -2.14 0.09
C GLU A 209 1.71 -2.26 1.57
N ASP A 210 2.96 -2.14 1.97
CA ASP A 210 3.37 -2.07 3.36
C ASP A 210 4.51 -1.06 3.54
N ASP A 211 4.50 -0.37 4.67
CA ASP A 211 5.68 0.34 5.16
C ASP A 211 6.75 -0.66 5.61
N VAL A 212 7.97 -0.49 5.12
CA VAL A 212 9.11 -1.39 5.35
C VAL A 212 10.26 -0.63 5.98
N LEU A 213 10.66 -1.02 7.18
CA LEU A 213 11.89 -0.55 7.84
C LEU A 213 13.09 -1.35 7.34
N ILE A 214 14.10 -0.66 6.86
CA ILE A 214 15.40 -1.26 6.54
C ILE A 214 16.21 -1.39 7.84
N THR A 215 16.37 -2.62 8.34
CA THR A 215 17.20 -2.89 9.54
C THR A 215 18.61 -3.33 9.13
N LYS A 216 19.55 -3.41 10.09
CA LYS A 216 20.88 -4.00 9.84
C LYS A 216 20.79 -5.45 9.39
N GLY A 217 19.77 -6.20 9.83
CA GLY A 217 19.54 -7.61 9.49
C GLY A 217 18.73 -7.81 8.19
N GLY A 218 18.17 -6.75 7.61
CA GLY A 218 17.32 -6.79 6.42
C GLY A 218 15.99 -6.06 6.62
N PRO A 219 15.03 -6.24 5.69
CA PRO A 219 13.74 -5.55 5.76
C PRO A 219 12.84 -6.10 6.87
N ARG A 220 12.03 -5.24 7.43
CA ARG A 220 10.97 -5.59 8.39
C ARG A 220 9.71 -4.81 8.04
N TYR A 221 8.61 -5.50 7.84
CA TYR A 221 7.30 -4.86 7.70
C TYR A 221 6.94 -4.11 9.00
N MET A 222 6.36 -2.93 8.86
CA MET A 222 5.82 -2.13 9.95
C MET A 222 4.30 -2.27 10.04
N SER A 223 3.61 -2.50 8.93
CA SER A 223 2.18 -2.83 8.88
C SER A 223 1.94 -4.34 9.01
N THR A 224 0.84 -4.72 9.65
CA THR A 224 0.47 -6.11 9.91
C THR A 224 -0.90 -6.49 9.34
N ALA A 225 -1.55 -5.60 8.58
CA ALA A 225 -2.80 -5.89 7.88
C ALA A 225 -2.66 -7.15 7.00
N PRO A 226 -3.68 -8.02 6.92
CA PRO A 226 -3.67 -9.23 6.12
C PRO A 226 -3.28 -8.95 4.67
N ARG A 227 -2.36 -9.73 4.09
CA ARG A 227 -1.88 -9.58 2.70
C ARG A 227 -2.55 -10.52 1.73
N GLU A 228 -3.25 -11.53 2.23
CA GLU A 228 -4.07 -12.42 1.43
C GLU A 228 -5.28 -11.70 0.85
N LEU A 229 -5.84 -12.22 -0.25
CA LEU A 229 -7.06 -11.69 -0.85
C LEU A 229 -8.26 -12.05 0.05
N LEU A 230 -8.77 -11.06 0.76
CA LEU A 230 -9.95 -11.23 1.60
C LEU A 230 -11.22 -11.23 0.73
N GLU A 231 -12.09 -12.17 0.98
CA GLU A 231 -13.43 -12.30 0.40
C GLU A 231 -14.46 -11.93 1.49
N LEU A 232 -15.19 -10.82 1.29
CA LEU A 232 -16.10 -10.20 2.24
C LEU A 232 -17.56 -10.49 1.96
#